data_63ccc7f5b0e7cbe0cc8e39795498f830
#
_entry.id   63ccc7f5b0e7cbe0cc8e39795498f830
#
_cell.length_a   1.000
_cell.length_b   1.000
_cell.length_c   1.000
_cell.angle_alpha   90.00
_cell.angle_beta   90.00
_cell.angle_gamma   90.00
#
_symmetry.space_group_name_H-M   'P 1'
#
loop_
_entity.id
_entity.type
_entity.pdbx_description
1 polymer ?
#
loop_
_entity_poly.entity_id
_entity_poly.type
_entity_poly.pdbx_seq_one_letter_code
_entity_poly.pdbx_strand_id
1 'polypeptide(L)'
;KDIRDGNSVINFWVEKPRETSGIILFSGITPGGFSGTNNRIFSVVFEAKNNGLASVALRDTKALLNDGLGSQAMLSTHDTTVFIKPGDNSAPKEKLTDTERPEDFMPIVVNDSAFFDGKNVLIFATQDKGSGIDHYEVREGFWSKFHIAESPYLLQNQKLDKKIFVKAVDKTGNERTKIFFSPNFRPWYKNYEILGILIVSLMLAGYIVKKRLWQKFIKSR
;
A
#
# COMPACT_ATOMS: atom_id res chain seq x y z
N LYS A 1 -22.59 -3.07 6.91
CA LYS A 1 -21.97 -4.10 6.07
C LYS A 1 -20.52 -3.69 5.81
N ASP A 2 -19.59 -4.46 6.31
CA ASP A 2 -18.17 -4.14 6.24
C ASP A 2 -17.36 -5.43 6.08
N ILE A 3 -16.29 -5.41 5.28
CA ILE A 3 -15.37 -6.53 5.11
C ILE A 3 -14.01 -6.09 5.66
N ARG A 4 -13.49 -6.86 6.61
CA ARG A 4 -12.25 -6.56 7.34
C ARG A 4 -11.22 -7.65 7.08
N ASP A 5 -10.09 -7.29 6.52
CA ASP A 5 -8.95 -8.16 6.22
C ASP A 5 -7.81 -8.05 7.24
N GLY A 6 -8.00 -7.31 8.31
CA GLY A 6 -7.09 -7.27 9.45
C GLY A 6 -6.83 -8.65 10.05
N ASN A 7 -5.59 -8.94 10.42
CA ASN A 7 -5.14 -10.27 10.88
C ASN A 7 -5.42 -11.42 9.89
N SER A 8 -5.46 -11.13 8.59
CA SER A 8 -5.58 -12.13 7.54
C SER A 8 -4.32 -12.97 7.44
N VAL A 9 -4.47 -14.26 7.11
CA VAL A 9 -3.33 -15.08 6.67
C VAL A 9 -2.93 -14.76 5.24
N ILE A 10 -3.79 -14.11 4.48
CA ILE A 10 -3.50 -13.68 3.11
C ILE A 10 -2.68 -12.40 3.17
N ASN A 11 -1.45 -12.46 2.68
CA ASN A 11 -0.51 -11.33 2.71
C ASN A 11 -0.58 -10.50 1.44
N PHE A 12 -1.01 -11.11 0.36
CA PHE A 12 -1.16 -10.44 -0.93
C PHE A 12 -2.50 -10.81 -1.56
N TRP A 13 -3.37 -9.83 -1.72
CA TRP A 13 -4.64 -9.97 -2.39
C TRP A 13 -4.48 -9.78 -3.91
N VAL A 14 -4.77 -10.82 -4.67
CA VAL A 14 -4.92 -10.72 -6.13
C VAL A 14 -6.26 -10.06 -6.45
N GLU A 15 -7.30 -10.45 -5.71
CA GLU A 15 -8.61 -9.80 -5.69
C GLU A 15 -9.02 -9.64 -4.22
N LYS A 16 -9.09 -8.39 -3.76
CA LYS A 16 -9.55 -8.10 -2.39
C LYS A 16 -10.99 -8.56 -2.20
N PRO A 17 -11.34 -9.06 -1.01
CA PRO A 17 -12.72 -9.45 -0.71
C PRO A 17 -13.69 -8.30 -1.00
N ARG A 18 -14.55 -8.50 -1.96
CA ARG A 18 -15.54 -7.51 -2.42
C ARG A 18 -16.91 -8.14 -2.54
N GLU A 19 -17.92 -7.46 -2.00
CA GLU A 19 -19.30 -7.89 -2.10
C GLU A 19 -19.98 -7.28 -3.33
N THR A 20 -20.63 -8.14 -4.08
CA THR A 20 -21.49 -7.77 -5.20
C THR A 20 -22.71 -8.67 -5.21
N SER A 21 -23.90 -8.09 -5.05
CA SER A 21 -25.19 -8.82 -5.10
C SER A 21 -25.30 -10.01 -4.12
N GLY A 22 -24.73 -9.87 -2.92
CA GLY A 22 -24.78 -10.92 -1.90
C GLY A 22 -23.67 -11.98 -2.03
N ILE A 23 -22.80 -11.85 -3.00
CA ILE A 23 -21.63 -12.73 -3.22
C ILE A 23 -20.37 -11.96 -2.85
N ILE A 24 -19.47 -12.60 -2.10
CA ILE A 24 -18.15 -12.08 -1.82
C ILE A 24 -17.13 -12.89 -2.62
N LEU A 25 -16.47 -12.22 -3.56
CA LEU A 25 -15.38 -12.79 -4.34
C LEU A 25 -14.05 -12.35 -3.74
N PHE A 26 -13.10 -13.25 -3.72
CA PHE A 26 -11.74 -12.95 -3.26
C PHE A 26 -10.74 -13.96 -3.83
N SER A 27 -9.51 -13.50 -4.00
CA SER A 27 -8.37 -14.33 -4.34
C SER A 27 -7.11 -13.73 -3.74
N GLY A 28 -6.22 -14.55 -3.24
CA GLY A 28 -4.99 -14.06 -2.63
C GLY A 28 -3.98 -15.16 -2.37
N ILE A 29 -2.79 -14.74 -2.02
CA ILE A 29 -1.65 -15.62 -1.75
C ILE A 29 -0.99 -15.27 -0.44
N THR A 30 -0.35 -16.26 0.15
CA THR A 30 0.57 -16.11 1.27
C THR A 30 1.95 -16.54 0.77
N PRO A 31 2.82 -15.58 0.36
CA PRO A 31 4.18 -15.90 -0.08
C PRO A 31 4.92 -16.72 0.99
N GLY A 32 5.55 -17.81 0.57
CA GLY A 32 6.18 -18.76 1.50
C GLY A 32 5.24 -19.81 2.09
N GLY A 33 3.95 -19.76 1.75
CA GLY A 33 2.93 -20.68 2.23
C GLY A 33 2.47 -20.38 3.67
N PHE A 34 1.50 -21.15 4.12
CA PHE A 34 0.94 -21.03 5.43
C PHE A 34 0.77 -22.43 6.07
N SER A 35 1.10 -22.54 7.35
CA SER A 35 0.85 -23.73 8.15
C SER A 35 0.30 -23.32 9.52
N GLY A 36 -0.86 -23.82 9.89
CA GLY A 36 -1.48 -23.48 11.18
C GLY A 36 -2.96 -23.86 11.26
N THR A 37 -3.56 -23.60 12.40
CA THR A 37 -4.96 -23.87 12.71
C THR A 37 -5.66 -22.58 13.16
N ASN A 38 -6.98 -22.49 12.91
CA ASN A 38 -7.83 -21.37 13.34
C ASN A 38 -7.41 -19.99 12.83
N ASN A 39 -6.99 -19.93 11.57
CA ASN A 39 -6.53 -18.69 10.97
C ASN A 39 -7.63 -18.00 10.20
N ARG A 40 -7.59 -16.66 10.26
CA ARG A 40 -8.58 -15.81 9.62
C ARG A 40 -8.15 -15.51 8.18
N ILE A 41 -9.08 -15.66 7.23
CA ILE A 41 -8.90 -15.14 5.88
C ILE A 41 -9.37 -13.67 5.87
N PHE A 42 -10.59 -13.42 6.27
CA PHE A 42 -11.15 -12.08 6.50
C PHE A 42 -12.38 -12.19 7.41
N SER A 43 -12.91 -11.06 7.87
CA SER A 43 -14.15 -10.98 8.64
C SER A 43 -15.19 -10.19 7.85
N VAL A 44 -16.46 -10.57 8.02
CA VAL A 44 -17.58 -9.84 7.44
C VAL A 44 -18.52 -9.40 8.55
N VAL A 45 -18.82 -8.12 8.58
CA VAL A 45 -19.83 -7.55 9.47
C VAL A 45 -21.12 -7.42 8.69
N PHE A 46 -22.14 -8.16 9.11
CA PHE A 46 -23.48 -8.12 8.52
C PHE A 46 -24.40 -7.24 9.36
N GLU A 47 -25.31 -6.57 8.69
CA GLU A 47 -26.46 -5.90 9.30
C GLU A 47 -27.71 -6.71 8.98
N ALA A 48 -28.40 -7.16 10.01
CA ALA A 48 -29.62 -7.90 9.86
C ALA A 48 -30.76 -6.92 9.44
N LYS A 49 -31.39 -7.19 8.30
CA LYS A 49 -32.52 -6.39 7.82
C LYS A 49 -33.87 -6.96 8.24
N ASN A 50 -33.96 -8.27 8.37
CA ASN A 50 -35.19 -9.00 8.72
C ASN A 50 -34.85 -10.12 9.70
N ASN A 51 -35.86 -10.54 10.47
CA ASN A 51 -35.78 -11.74 11.29
C ASN A 51 -35.84 -12.99 10.43
N GLY A 52 -35.20 -14.06 10.87
CA GLY A 52 -35.24 -15.35 10.18
C GLY A 52 -33.89 -16.05 10.13
N LEU A 53 -33.74 -16.98 9.22
CA LEU A 53 -32.51 -17.71 8.99
C LEU A 53 -31.68 -17.03 7.92
N ALA A 54 -30.42 -16.79 8.23
CA ALA A 54 -29.42 -16.35 7.26
C ALA A 54 -28.34 -17.42 7.15
N SER A 55 -27.89 -17.72 5.94
CA SER A 55 -26.81 -18.67 5.70
C SER A 55 -25.63 -18.02 4.98
N VAL A 56 -24.45 -18.44 5.34
CA VAL A 56 -23.20 -18.10 4.64
C VAL A 56 -22.58 -19.40 4.17
N ALA A 57 -22.36 -19.49 2.87
CA ALA A 57 -21.85 -20.69 2.22
C ALA A 57 -20.60 -20.36 1.41
N LEU A 58 -19.61 -21.25 1.44
CA LEU A 58 -18.45 -21.20 0.58
C LEU A 58 -18.70 -22.02 -0.68
N ARG A 59 -18.53 -21.41 -1.85
CA ARG A 59 -18.72 -22.05 -3.15
C ARG A 59 -17.49 -21.86 -4.02
N ASP A 60 -17.25 -22.77 -4.92
CA ASP A 60 -16.16 -22.72 -5.91
C ASP A 60 -14.77 -22.44 -5.32
N THR A 61 -14.56 -22.95 -4.10
CA THR A 61 -13.34 -22.73 -3.35
C THR A 61 -12.19 -23.58 -3.86
N LYS A 62 -11.02 -22.94 -4.03
CA LYS A 62 -9.77 -23.61 -4.37
C LYS A 62 -8.66 -23.09 -3.48
N ALA A 63 -7.79 -24.01 -3.04
CA ALA A 63 -6.52 -23.64 -2.41
C ALA A 63 -5.40 -24.42 -3.10
N LEU A 64 -4.28 -23.76 -3.31
CA LEU A 64 -3.08 -24.35 -3.91
C LEU A 64 -2.01 -24.51 -2.84
N LEU A 65 -1.26 -25.60 -2.95
CA LEU A 65 -0.11 -25.87 -2.08
C LEU A 65 1.08 -25.00 -2.50
N ASN A 66 1.92 -24.67 -1.52
CA ASN A 66 3.20 -24.00 -1.76
C ASN A 66 4.31 -25.03 -2.08
N ASP A 67 4.08 -25.86 -3.10
CA ASP A 67 4.98 -26.93 -3.54
C ASP A 67 5.78 -26.59 -4.81
N GLY A 68 5.65 -25.35 -5.29
CA GLY A 68 6.26 -24.90 -6.55
C GLY A 68 5.56 -25.38 -7.81
N LEU A 69 4.59 -26.30 -7.70
CA LEU A 69 3.81 -26.85 -8.81
C LEU A 69 2.39 -26.27 -8.86
N GLY A 70 1.94 -25.65 -7.79
CA GLY A 70 0.57 -25.16 -7.67
C GLY A 70 -0.45 -26.30 -7.54
N SER A 71 -0.06 -27.41 -6.92
CA SER A 71 -0.96 -28.55 -6.69
C SER A 71 -2.15 -28.14 -5.85
N GLN A 72 -3.34 -28.65 -6.21
CA GLN A 72 -4.55 -28.32 -5.47
C GLN A 72 -4.59 -29.04 -4.12
N ALA A 73 -4.85 -28.30 -3.04
CA ALA A 73 -5.09 -28.86 -1.71
C ALA A 73 -6.48 -29.48 -1.64
N MET A 74 -6.62 -30.55 -0.84
CA MET A 74 -7.93 -31.07 -0.47
C MET A 74 -8.59 -30.08 0.50
N LEU A 75 -9.78 -29.59 0.15
CA LEU A 75 -10.56 -28.69 0.96
C LEU A 75 -11.86 -29.35 1.46
N SER A 76 -12.19 -29.10 2.70
CA SER A 76 -13.53 -29.36 3.26
C SER A 76 -14.12 -28.00 3.65
N THR A 77 -15.32 -27.70 3.15
CA THR A 77 -16.02 -26.45 3.45
C THR A 77 -17.27 -26.73 4.29
N HIS A 78 -17.59 -25.84 5.21
CA HIS A 78 -18.77 -25.93 6.05
C HIS A 78 -19.58 -24.65 5.94
N ASP A 79 -20.86 -24.79 5.64
CA ASP A 79 -21.79 -23.68 5.62
C ASP A 79 -22.18 -23.30 7.05
N THR A 80 -22.39 -22.02 7.28
CA THR A 80 -22.83 -21.49 8.58
C THR A 80 -24.23 -20.89 8.48
N THR A 81 -25.10 -21.23 9.41
CA THR A 81 -26.47 -20.69 9.50
C THR A 81 -26.63 -19.91 10.80
N VAL A 82 -27.15 -18.69 10.70
CA VAL A 82 -27.40 -17.81 11.83
C VAL A 82 -28.92 -17.52 11.91
N PHE A 83 -29.50 -17.72 13.10
CA PHE A 83 -30.89 -17.35 13.36
C PHE A 83 -30.96 -15.91 13.88
N ILE A 84 -31.58 -15.04 13.11
CA ILE A 84 -31.77 -13.63 13.43
C ILE A 84 -33.10 -13.48 14.19
N LYS A 85 -32.99 -13.10 15.46
CA LYS A 85 -34.14 -12.80 16.31
C LYS A 85 -34.43 -11.29 16.30
N PRO A 86 -35.69 -10.89 16.62
CA PRO A 86 -35.98 -9.50 16.95
C PRO A 86 -35.03 -9.07 18.07
N GLY A 87 -34.21 -8.09 17.82
CA GLY A 87 -33.25 -7.56 18.78
C GLY A 87 -33.57 -6.13 19.17
N ASP A 88 -33.08 -5.72 20.30
CA ASP A 88 -33.07 -4.31 20.67
C ASP A 88 -32.07 -3.59 19.74
N ASN A 89 -32.52 -2.54 19.06
CA ASN A 89 -31.70 -1.75 18.11
C ASN A 89 -30.57 -0.94 18.80
N SER A 90 -30.30 -1.24 20.06
CA SER A 90 -29.31 -0.54 20.90
C SER A 90 -27.89 -1.11 20.84
N ALA A 91 -27.61 -2.11 19.99
CA ALA A 91 -26.23 -2.57 19.83
C ALA A 91 -25.35 -1.41 19.30
N PRO A 92 -24.35 -0.98 20.05
CA PRO A 92 -23.48 0.09 19.59
C PRO A 92 -22.83 -0.34 18.27
N LYS A 93 -22.91 0.51 17.24
CA LYS A 93 -22.04 0.33 16.07
C LYS A 93 -20.61 0.34 16.57
N GLU A 94 -19.98 -0.80 16.58
CA GLU A 94 -18.57 -0.91 16.96
C GLU A 94 -17.76 -0.05 15.99
N LYS A 95 -17.36 1.13 16.47
CA LYS A 95 -16.51 2.01 15.72
C LYS A 95 -15.12 1.36 15.69
N LEU A 96 -14.60 1.10 14.51
CA LEU A 96 -13.20 0.73 14.36
C LEU A 96 -12.34 1.82 15.01
N THR A 97 -11.74 1.49 16.14
CA THR A 97 -10.71 2.30 16.78
C THR A 97 -9.40 1.57 16.59
N ASP A 98 -8.68 1.95 15.56
CA ASP A 98 -7.36 1.47 15.29
C ASP A 98 -6.42 2.64 15.19
N THR A 99 -5.33 2.60 15.95
CA THR A 99 -4.30 3.63 16.00
C THR A 99 -2.94 3.10 15.54
N GLU A 100 -2.87 1.82 15.20
CA GLU A 100 -1.67 1.20 14.68
C GLU A 100 -1.51 1.53 13.19
N ARG A 101 -0.28 1.65 12.76
CA ARG A 101 0.04 1.88 11.36
C ARG A 101 0.18 0.55 10.63
N PRO A 102 -0.09 0.49 9.33
CA PRO A 102 0.24 -0.67 8.51
C PRO A 102 1.63 -1.24 8.81
N GLU A 103 1.79 -2.56 8.75
CA GLU A 103 3.06 -3.23 9.01
C GLU A 103 4.16 -2.76 8.06
N ASP A 104 5.41 -3.02 8.46
CA ASP A 104 6.56 -2.64 7.66
C ASP A 104 6.63 -3.49 6.38
N PHE A 105 7.04 -2.86 5.27
CA PHE A 105 7.13 -3.52 3.97
C PHE A 105 8.24 -2.94 3.11
N MET A 106 8.66 -3.70 2.12
CA MET A 106 9.70 -3.28 1.19
C MET A 106 9.17 -3.35 -0.24
N PRO A 107 8.96 -2.19 -0.89
CA PRO A 107 8.66 -2.16 -2.32
C PRO A 107 9.87 -2.66 -3.12
N ILE A 108 9.60 -3.42 -4.17
CA ILE A 108 10.61 -3.93 -5.11
C ILE A 108 10.26 -3.53 -6.53
N VAL A 109 11.28 -3.29 -7.36
CA VAL A 109 11.10 -3.08 -8.80
C VAL A 109 11.51 -4.34 -9.52
N VAL A 110 10.65 -4.81 -10.41
CA VAL A 110 10.88 -5.97 -11.26
C VAL A 110 10.79 -5.53 -12.71
N ASN A 111 11.67 -6.09 -13.54
CA ASN A 111 11.64 -5.96 -14.98
C ASN A 111 11.71 -7.37 -15.56
N ASP A 112 10.65 -7.79 -16.23
CA ASP A 112 10.58 -9.08 -16.89
C ASP A 112 9.96 -8.91 -18.27
N SER A 113 10.66 -9.40 -19.29
CA SER A 113 10.23 -9.34 -20.69
C SER A 113 8.93 -10.12 -20.96
N ALA A 114 8.62 -11.12 -20.13
CA ALA A 114 7.39 -11.91 -20.24
C ALA A 114 6.16 -11.15 -19.70
N PHE A 115 6.37 -10.12 -18.88
CA PHE A 115 5.32 -9.33 -18.27
C PHE A 115 5.52 -7.84 -18.56
N PHE A 116 4.44 -7.11 -18.81
CA PHE A 116 4.43 -5.66 -19.05
C PHE A 116 5.39 -5.19 -20.16
N ASP A 117 5.62 -5.99 -21.18
CA ASP A 117 6.51 -5.67 -22.31
C ASP A 117 7.95 -5.29 -21.88
N GLY A 118 8.46 -5.90 -20.84
CA GLY A 118 9.79 -5.62 -20.30
C GLY A 118 9.92 -4.25 -19.62
N LYS A 119 8.82 -3.64 -19.22
CA LYS A 119 8.83 -2.38 -18.47
C LYS A 119 9.06 -2.61 -16.98
N ASN A 120 9.62 -1.62 -16.33
CA ASN A 120 9.80 -1.63 -14.89
C ASN A 120 8.46 -1.50 -14.17
N VAL A 121 8.20 -2.45 -13.28
CA VAL A 121 6.98 -2.54 -12.48
C VAL A 121 7.35 -2.55 -11.00
N LEU A 122 6.61 -1.80 -10.20
CA LEU A 122 6.77 -1.74 -8.76
C LEU A 122 5.78 -2.71 -8.10
N ILE A 123 6.32 -3.61 -7.28
CA ILE A 123 5.54 -4.55 -6.49
C ILE A 123 5.64 -4.15 -5.03
N PHE A 124 4.52 -4.06 -4.36
CA PHE A 124 4.43 -3.75 -2.94
C PHE A 124 3.20 -4.42 -2.32
N ALA A 125 3.34 -4.86 -1.09
CA ALA A 125 2.23 -5.35 -0.28
C ALA A 125 2.58 -5.18 1.19
N THR A 126 1.59 -4.91 2.01
CA THR A 126 1.69 -4.97 3.46
C THR A 126 0.34 -5.37 4.05
N GLN A 127 0.35 -5.65 5.34
CA GLN A 127 -0.83 -5.92 6.13
C GLN A 127 -1.04 -4.81 7.16
N ASP A 128 -2.25 -4.75 7.65
CA ASP A 128 -2.60 -4.05 8.86
C ASP A 128 -3.41 -4.97 9.75
N LYS A 129 -2.94 -5.19 10.99
CA LYS A 129 -3.56 -6.15 11.92
C LYS A 129 -4.85 -5.62 12.54
N GLY A 130 -5.01 -4.32 12.58
CA GLY A 130 -6.18 -3.68 13.17
C GLY A 130 -7.34 -3.60 12.19
N SER A 131 -7.37 -2.54 11.42
CA SER A 131 -8.48 -2.22 10.52
C SER A 131 -8.35 -2.84 9.12
N GLY A 132 -7.15 -3.27 8.74
CA GLY A 132 -6.82 -3.74 7.40
C GLY A 132 -6.50 -2.59 6.44
N ILE A 133 -5.82 -2.91 5.33
CA ILE A 133 -5.41 -1.92 4.33
C ILE A 133 -6.61 -1.45 3.51
N ASP A 134 -6.80 -0.14 3.46
CA ASP A 134 -7.78 0.51 2.58
C ASP A 134 -7.21 0.64 1.16
N HIS A 135 -6.13 1.39 1.00
CA HIS A 135 -5.51 1.60 -0.30
C HIS A 135 -4.01 1.87 -0.20
N TYR A 136 -3.37 1.90 -1.36
CA TYR A 136 -2.00 2.36 -1.50
C TYR A 136 -1.95 3.61 -2.37
N GLU A 137 -0.93 4.43 -2.11
CA GLU A 137 -0.60 5.58 -2.93
C GLU A 137 0.86 5.52 -3.36
N VAL A 138 1.14 5.87 -4.59
CA VAL A 138 2.50 5.94 -5.14
C VAL A 138 2.83 7.36 -5.58
N ARG A 139 4.10 7.74 -5.40
CA ARG A 139 4.66 8.99 -5.88
C ARG A 139 6.07 8.77 -6.43
N GLU A 140 6.28 9.16 -7.68
CA GLU A 140 7.57 9.08 -8.35
C GLU A 140 8.27 10.45 -8.38
N GLY A 141 9.30 10.62 -7.53
CA GLY A 141 10.01 11.88 -7.33
C GLY A 141 9.48 12.69 -6.15
N PHE A 142 10.31 13.65 -5.70
CA PHE A 142 10.00 14.44 -4.50
C PHE A 142 8.87 15.46 -4.71
N TRP A 143 8.77 16.04 -5.90
CA TRP A 143 7.84 17.12 -6.22
C TRP A 143 6.51 16.64 -6.83
N SER A 144 6.37 15.34 -7.09
CA SER A 144 5.13 14.77 -7.61
C SER A 144 4.09 14.62 -6.50
N LYS A 145 2.83 14.52 -6.87
CA LYS A 145 1.75 14.20 -5.92
C LYS A 145 1.60 12.69 -5.77
N PHE A 146 1.10 12.27 -4.62
CA PHE A 146 0.63 10.91 -4.41
C PHE A 146 -0.64 10.67 -5.22
N HIS A 147 -0.78 9.47 -5.77
CA HIS A 147 -1.98 8.99 -6.45
C HIS A 147 -2.24 7.54 -6.03
N ILE A 148 -3.50 7.16 -6.00
CA ILE A 148 -3.92 5.80 -5.66
C ILE A 148 -3.32 4.84 -6.70
N ALA A 149 -2.77 3.73 -6.23
CA ALA A 149 -2.12 2.73 -7.05
C ALA A 149 -2.37 1.32 -6.51
N GLU A 150 -2.42 0.36 -7.40
CA GLU A 150 -2.50 -1.06 -7.08
C GLU A 150 -1.17 -1.75 -7.41
N SER A 151 -0.86 -2.83 -6.71
CA SER A 151 0.32 -3.65 -6.97
C SER A 151 -0.10 -4.86 -7.82
N PRO A 152 0.59 -5.15 -8.95
CA PRO A 152 1.77 -4.46 -9.51
C PRO A 152 1.46 -3.10 -10.16
N TYR A 153 2.31 -2.10 -9.92
CA TYR A 153 2.18 -0.75 -10.45
C TYR A 153 3.20 -0.50 -11.58
N LEU A 154 2.72 -0.17 -12.77
CA LEU A 154 3.58 0.18 -13.90
C LEU A 154 4.21 1.55 -13.67
N LEU A 155 5.52 1.62 -13.49
CA LEU A 155 6.24 2.86 -13.25
C LEU A 155 6.12 3.80 -14.46
N GLN A 156 5.82 5.07 -14.22
CA GLN A 156 5.83 6.10 -15.25
C GLN A 156 7.28 6.48 -15.61
N ASN A 157 8.14 6.54 -14.60
CA ASN A 157 9.57 6.82 -14.78
C ASN A 157 10.37 5.53 -15.02
N GLN A 158 10.39 5.08 -16.26
CA GLN A 158 11.13 3.89 -16.69
C GLN A 158 12.65 4.03 -16.60
N LYS A 159 13.19 5.26 -16.45
CA LYS A 159 14.63 5.52 -16.29
C LYS A 159 15.14 5.19 -14.89
N LEU A 160 14.27 5.01 -13.92
CA LEU A 160 14.60 4.75 -12.52
C LEU A 160 15.62 5.77 -11.95
N ASP A 161 15.48 7.05 -12.32
CA ASP A 161 16.34 8.14 -11.85
C ASP A 161 15.69 8.98 -10.74
N LYS A 162 14.52 8.58 -10.25
CA LYS A 162 13.79 9.24 -9.16
C LYS A 162 13.57 8.30 -7.98
N LYS A 163 13.49 8.87 -6.78
CA LYS A 163 12.99 8.14 -5.61
C LYS A 163 11.52 7.82 -5.80
N ILE A 164 11.13 6.64 -5.39
CA ILE A 164 9.73 6.20 -5.43
C ILE A 164 9.26 6.07 -3.97
N PHE A 165 8.10 6.65 -3.69
CA PHE A 165 7.46 6.61 -2.38
C PHE A 165 6.21 5.77 -2.50
N VAL A 166 6.05 4.80 -1.64
CA VAL A 166 4.85 3.96 -1.52
C VAL A 166 4.25 4.18 -0.15
N LYS A 167 3.01 4.61 -0.11
CA LYS A 167 2.26 4.83 1.11
C LYS A 167 1.16 3.79 1.20
N ALA A 168 1.08 3.08 2.30
CA ALA A 168 -0.05 2.24 2.66
C ALA A 168 -0.93 3.02 3.63
N VAL A 169 -2.23 3.01 3.41
CA VAL A 169 -3.24 3.66 4.24
C VAL A 169 -4.21 2.57 4.71
N ASP A 170 -4.47 2.52 6.01
CA ASP A 170 -5.46 1.62 6.58
C ASP A 170 -6.88 2.21 6.54
N LYS A 171 -7.88 1.42 6.93
CA LYS A 171 -9.30 1.85 6.92
C LYS A 171 -9.64 2.88 7.99
N THR A 172 -8.76 3.15 8.94
CA THR A 172 -8.90 4.19 9.96
C THR A 172 -8.08 5.44 9.68
N GLY A 173 -7.28 5.42 8.61
CA GLY A 173 -6.51 6.56 8.12
C GLY A 173 -5.08 6.63 8.66
N ASN A 174 -4.58 5.58 9.35
CA ASN A 174 -3.17 5.55 9.70
C ASN A 174 -2.33 5.20 8.47
N GLU A 175 -1.14 5.80 8.38
CA GLU A 175 -0.31 5.71 7.18
C GLU A 175 1.09 5.18 7.48
N ARG A 176 1.63 4.40 6.57
CA ARG A 176 3.05 4.04 6.51
C ARG A 176 3.60 4.27 5.12
N THR A 177 4.66 5.08 5.05
CA THR A 177 5.35 5.38 3.78
C THR A 177 6.71 4.69 3.74
N LYS A 178 7.01 4.04 2.63
CA LYS A 178 8.31 3.45 2.30
C LYS A 178 8.91 4.13 1.08
N ILE A 179 10.23 4.20 1.06
CA ILE A 179 10.99 4.83 -0.02
C ILE A 179 11.81 3.74 -0.71
N PHE A 180 11.57 3.58 -2.00
CA PHE A 180 12.45 2.82 -2.87
C PHE A 180 13.47 3.76 -3.51
N PHE A 181 14.74 3.46 -3.28
CA PHE A 181 15.84 4.18 -3.90
C PHE A 181 16.16 3.56 -5.24
N SER A 182 15.71 4.21 -6.30
CA SER A 182 15.94 3.74 -7.66
C SER A 182 17.43 3.63 -7.98
N PRO A 183 17.88 2.61 -8.73
CA PRO A 183 19.29 2.38 -9.01
C PRO A 183 20.02 3.55 -9.66
N ASN A 184 19.32 4.27 -10.53
CA ASN A 184 19.87 5.42 -11.27
C ASN A 184 19.65 6.76 -10.56
N PHE A 185 19.06 6.73 -9.33
CA PHE A 185 18.85 7.96 -8.57
C PHE A 185 20.18 8.58 -8.16
N ARG A 186 20.43 9.82 -8.63
CA ARG A 186 21.57 10.63 -8.23
C ARG A 186 21.10 11.83 -7.42
N PRO A 187 21.50 11.96 -6.15
CA PRO A 187 21.21 13.15 -5.37
C PRO A 187 21.84 14.38 -6.04
N TRP A 188 21.15 15.52 -6.03
CA TRP A 188 21.61 16.76 -6.65
C TRP A 188 23.00 17.23 -6.19
N TYR A 189 23.34 16.94 -4.93
CA TYR A 189 24.65 17.30 -4.36
C TYR A 189 25.82 16.44 -4.90
N LYS A 190 25.53 15.33 -5.57
CA LYS A 190 26.52 14.53 -6.32
C LYS A 190 26.72 15.03 -7.75
N ASN A 191 25.93 16.01 -8.17
CA ASN A 191 26.13 16.67 -9.45
C ASN A 191 27.08 17.85 -9.25
N TYR A 192 28.38 17.61 -9.46
CA TYR A 192 29.43 18.58 -9.24
C TYR A 192 29.28 19.86 -10.08
N GLU A 193 28.64 19.78 -11.23
CA GLU A 193 28.32 20.95 -12.07
C GLU A 193 27.36 21.91 -11.36
N ILE A 194 26.27 21.39 -10.82
CA ILE A 194 25.28 22.19 -10.05
C ILE A 194 25.93 22.77 -8.80
N LEU A 195 26.74 21.97 -8.10
CA LEU A 195 27.45 22.42 -6.91
C LEU A 195 28.44 23.54 -7.25
N GLY A 196 29.17 23.40 -8.37
CA GLY A 196 30.07 24.45 -8.87
C GLY A 196 29.34 25.76 -9.18
N ILE A 197 28.22 25.70 -9.89
CA ILE A 197 27.39 26.87 -10.20
C ILE A 197 26.89 27.56 -8.92
N LEU A 198 26.44 26.79 -7.93
CA LEU A 198 25.99 27.31 -6.62
C LEU A 198 27.11 28.05 -5.88
N ILE A 199 28.32 27.48 -5.84
CA ILE A 199 29.48 28.12 -5.19
C ILE A 199 29.85 29.41 -5.90
N VAL A 200 29.93 29.41 -7.23
CA VAL A 200 30.22 30.60 -8.03
C VAL A 200 29.16 31.68 -7.84
N SER A 201 27.87 31.32 -7.80
CA SER A 201 26.78 32.27 -7.59
C SER A 201 26.81 32.90 -6.20
N LEU A 202 27.13 32.13 -5.15
CA LEU A 202 27.33 32.63 -3.78
C LEU A 202 28.53 33.57 -3.68
N MET A 203 29.65 33.27 -4.34
CA MET A 203 30.83 34.15 -4.41
C MET A 203 30.50 35.47 -5.10
N LEU A 204 29.77 35.44 -6.22
CA LEU A 204 29.32 36.62 -6.94
C LEU A 204 28.38 37.49 -6.10
N ALA A 205 27.43 36.88 -5.43
CA ALA A 205 26.52 37.58 -4.54
C ALA A 205 27.28 38.25 -3.37
N GLY A 206 28.23 37.54 -2.75
CA GLY A 206 29.10 38.08 -1.71
C GLY A 206 29.94 39.26 -2.18
N TYR A 207 30.50 39.16 -3.40
CA TYR A 207 31.24 40.26 -4.02
C TYR A 207 30.38 41.50 -4.26
N ILE A 208 29.16 41.31 -4.77
CA ILE A 208 28.22 42.43 -5.02
C ILE A 208 27.83 43.10 -3.72
N VAL A 209 27.53 42.35 -2.67
CA VAL A 209 27.22 42.88 -1.34
C VAL A 209 28.39 43.68 -0.77
N LYS A 210 29.61 43.11 -0.81
CA LYS A 210 30.82 43.79 -0.35
C LYS A 210 31.06 45.11 -1.11
N LYS A 211 30.92 45.11 -2.44
CA LYS A 211 31.06 46.29 -3.28
C LYS A 211 30.03 47.37 -2.95
N ARG A 212 28.76 47.00 -2.72
CA ARG A 212 27.68 47.92 -2.32
C ARG A 212 27.92 48.53 -0.95
N LEU A 213 28.37 47.73 0.04
CA LEU A 213 28.68 48.22 1.38
C LEU A 213 29.88 49.18 1.34
N TRP A 214 30.92 48.88 0.58
CA TRP A 214 32.08 49.77 0.43
C TRP A 214 31.69 51.09 -0.23
N GLN A 215 30.88 51.08 -1.29
CA GLN A 215 30.42 52.32 -1.92
C GLN A 215 29.53 53.20 -0.98
N LYS A 216 28.75 52.59 -0.12
CA LYS A 216 28.00 53.33 0.93
C LYS A 216 28.95 53.94 1.95
N PHE A 217 30.00 53.26 2.34
CA PHE A 217 30.97 53.73 3.31
C PHE A 217 31.81 54.93 2.80
N ILE A 218 32.16 54.91 1.52
CA ILE A 218 32.89 56.00 0.85
C ILE A 218 32.00 57.26 0.69
N LYS A 219 30.69 57.07 0.42
CA LYS A 219 29.74 58.20 0.31
C LYS A 219 29.35 58.86 1.63
N SER A 220 29.65 58.24 2.73
CA SER A 220 29.33 58.70 4.11
C SER A 220 30.50 59.46 4.78
N ARG A 221 31.64 59.59 4.08
CA ARG A 221 32.74 60.46 4.45
C ARG A 221 32.79 61.68 3.51
#